data_390785c0b9376a68b198849e43a4e465
#
_entry.id   390785c0b9376a68b198849e43a4e465
#
_cell.length_a   1.000
_cell.length_b   1.000
_cell.length_c   1.000
_cell.angle_alpha   90.00
_cell.angle_beta   90.00
_cell.angle_gamma   90.00
#
_symmetry.space_group_name_H-M   'P 1'
#
loop_
_entity.id
_entity.type
_entity.pdbx_description
1 polymer ?
#
loop_
_entity_poly.entity_id
_entity_poly.type
_entity_poly.pdbx_seq_one_letter_code
_entity_poly.pdbx_strand_id
1 'polypeptide(L)'
;HIHFVLEVNDDRADYLMAVDAEKMERVYFNLLSNAFKFTPENGTITVTLSTLTKEEGGRYARLVVADTGSGISVQHIRHIFDRFYQIDVNHAGSGIGLALAKAFVELHGGEITVDSVEGKGTVFTVDIPMTVVEEPSADLVQEPRITQQTVVEELEDMETEEQIPDENKECILIIDDNADVRDYVKSLLKEEYTVIEAPDGRAGLKKAMKYVPDAI
;
A
#
# COMPACT_ATOMS: atom_id res chain seq x y z
N HIS A 1 -4.06 6.50 25.84
CA HIS A 1 -3.95 5.06 25.62
C HIS A 1 -5.06 4.61 24.68
N ILE A 2 -4.73 3.76 23.66
CA ILE A 2 -5.70 3.10 22.78
C ILE A 2 -5.65 1.61 23.12
N HIS A 3 -6.82 0.96 23.18
CA HIS A 3 -6.92 -0.48 23.35
C HIS A 3 -6.75 -1.17 21.99
N PHE A 4 -5.70 -1.98 21.86
CA PHE A 4 -5.45 -2.75 20.65
C PHE A 4 -5.78 -4.22 20.87
N VAL A 5 -6.61 -4.79 19.99
CA VAL A 5 -7.04 -6.19 20.04
C VAL A 5 -6.68 -6.85 18.73
N LEU A 6 -6.02 -8.02 18.79
CA LEU A 6 -5.74 -8.86 17.63
C LEU A 6 -6.49 -10.19 17.81
N GLU A 7 -7.32 -10.52 16.84
CA GLU A 7 -8.11 -11.75 16.81
C GLU A 7 -7.75 -12.56 15.57
N VAL A 8 -7.44 -13.84 15.76
CA VAL A 8 -7.26 -14.80 14.67
C VAL A 8 -8.33 -15.87 14.81
N ASN A 9 -9.32 -15.84 13.93
CA ASN A 9 -10.56 -16.64 14.05
C ASN A 9 -10.45 -18.03 13.42
N ASP A 10 -9.27 -18.48 13.03
CA ASP A 10 -9.07 -19.82 12.50
C ASP A 10 -7.63 -20.27 12.72
N ASP A 11 -7.34 -20.74 13.92
CA ASP A 11 -6.00 -21.19 14.34
C ASP A 11 -5.45 -22.38 13.50
N ARG A 12 -6.30 -23.00 12.70
CA ARG A 12 -5.97 -24.16 11.86
C ARG A 12 -5.98 -23.85 10.38
N ALA A 13 -6.31 -22.61 10.00
CA ALA A 13 -6.27 -22.22 8.60
C ALA A 13 -4.82 -22.07 8.15
N ASP A 14 -4.42 -22.88 7.19
CA ASP A 14 -3.21 -22.62 6.43
C ASP A 14 -3.48 -21.39 5.56
N TYR A 15 -2.97 -20.25 5.99
CA TYR A 15 -3.01 -18.98 5.24
C TYR A 15 -1.92 -18.93 4.15
N LEU A 16 -1.62 -20.10 3.55
CA LEU A 16 -0.68 -20.16 2.44
C LEU A 16 -1.31 -19.53 1.21
N MET A 17 -0.73 -18.43 0.79
CA MET A 17 -1.19 -17.67 -0.37
C MET A 17 0.00 -17.01 -1.08
N ALA A 18 -0.08 -16.94 -2.41
CA ALA A 18 0.92 -16.23 -3.20
C ALA A 18 0.57 -14.74 -3.19
N VAL A 19 1.27 -13.96 -2.38
CA VAL A 19 1.12 -12.50 -2.30
C VAL A 19 2.47 -11.80 -2.32
N ASP A 20 2.48 -10.60 -2.82
CA ASP A 20 3.60 -9.69 -2.62
C ASP A 20 3.56 -9.17 -1.19
N ALA A 21 4.50 -9.66 -0.36
CA ALA A 21 4.52 -9.37 1.07
C ALA A 21 4.69 -7.86 1.34
N GLU A 22 5.54 -7.17 0.57
CA GLU A 22 5.79 -5.74 0.74
C GLU A 22 4.53 -4.92 0.44
N LYS A 23 3.82 -5.23 -0.63
CA LYS A 23 2.56 -4.55 -0.98
C LYS A 23 1.47 -4.80 0.06
N MET A 24 1.37 -6.04 0.57
CA MET A 24 0.40 -6.36 1.61
C MET A 24 0.75 -5.71 2.94
N GLU A 25 2.02 -5.62 3.30
CA GLU A 25 2.48 -4.86 4.47
C GLU A 25 2.06 -3.39 4.38
N ARG A 26 2.17 -2.75 3.22
CA ARG A 26 1.72 -1.39 2.99
C ARG A 26 0.21 -1.22 3.10
N VAL A 27 -0.58 -2.18 2.59
CA VAL A 27 -2.04 -2.19 2.80
C VAL A 27 -2.34 -2.17 4.29
N TYR A 28 -1.72 -3.08 5.03
CA TYR A 28 -1.90 -3.22 6.46
C TYR A 28 -1.50 -1.95 7.23
N PHE A 29 -0.31 -1.39 6.95
CA PHE A 29 0.15 -0.16 7.59
C PHE A 29 -0.73 1.04 7.29
N ASN A 30 -1.23 1.19 6.06
CA ASN A 30 -2.13 2.26 5.71
C ASN A 30 -3.44 2.21 6.51
N LEU A 31 -4.03 1.02 6.64
CA LEU A 31 -5.28 0.83 7.40
C LEU A 31 -5.05 1.08 8.90
N LEU A 32 -3.98 0.50 9.47
CA LEU A 32 -3.65 0.70 10.88
C LEU A 32 -3.29 2.15 11.21
N SER A 33 -2.47 2.78 10.39
CA SER A 33 -2.11 4.19 10.59
C SER A 33 -3.34 5.08 10.62
N ASN A 34 -4.32 4.83 9.74
CA ASN A 34 -5.59 5.56 9.77
C ASN A 34 -6.37 5.25 11.05
N ALA A 35 -6.49 3.98 11.46
CA ALA A 35 -7.17 3.61 12.69
C ALA A 35 -6.55 4.31 13.92
N PHE A 36 -5.21 4.29 14.06
CA PHE A 36 -4.53 4.97 15.16
C PHE A 36 -4.69 6.49 15.11
N LYS A 37 -4.67 7.07 13.91
CA LYS A 37 -4.79 8.53 13.71
C LYS A 37 -6.15 9.07 14.11
N PHE A 38 -7.21 8.32 13.84
CA PHE A 38 -8.58 8.80 14.02
C PHE A 38 -9.29 8.25 15.25
N THR A 39 -8.67 7.31 15.97
CA THR A 39 -9.18 6.78 17.24
C THR A 39 -8.75 7.69 18.39
N PRO A 40 -9.68 8.20 19.21
CA PRO A 40 -9.36 9.03 20.37
C PRO A 40 -8.73 8.21 21.49
N GLU A 41 -8.21 8.89 22.50
CA GLU A 41 -7.77 8.23 23.73
C GLU A 41 -8.89 7.40 24.35
N ASN A 42 -8.51 6.23 24.86
CA ASN A 42 -9.40 5.19 25.40
C ASN A 42 -10.35 4.55 24.36
N GLY A 43 -10.14 4.84 23.08
CA GLY A 43 -10.79 4.10 22.00
C GLY A 43 -10.18 2.72 21.78
N THR A 44 -10.79 1.94 20.92
CA THR A 44 -10.38 0.56 20.61
C THR A 44 -10.12 0.40 19.14
N ILE A 45 -9.04 -0.31 18.81
CA ILE A 45 -8.73 -0.80 17.47
C ILE A 45 -8.71 -2.31 17.52
N THR A 46 -9.51 -2.96 16.69
CA THR A 46 -9.57 -4.42 16.56
C THR A 46 -9.10 -4.82 15.18
N VAL A 47 -8.14 -5.72 15.13
CA VAL A 47 -7.68 -6.37 13.89
C VAL A 47 -8.10 -7.82 13.95
N THR A 48 -8.87 -8.26 12.95
CA THR A 48 -9.33 -9.65 12.85
C THR A 48 -8.80 -10.27 11.58
N LEU A 49 -8.18 -11.45 11.69
CA LEU A 49 -7.80 -12.30 10.57
C LEU A 49 -8.66 -13.55 10.57
N SER A 50 -9.25 -13.85 9.43
CA SER A 50 -10.12 -15.01 9.24
C SER A 50 -10.05 -15.53 7.82
N THR A 51 -10.62 -16.72 7.58
CA THR A 51 -10.88 -17.21 6.23
C THR A 51 -12.37 -17.25 5.96
N LEU A 52 -12.74 -17.08 4.71
CA LEU A 52 -14.13 -17.26 4.26
C LEU A 52 -14.18 -17.95 2.91
N THR A 53 -15.31 -18.59 2.63
CA THR A 53 -15.62 -19.13 1.31
C THR A 53 -16.79 -18.34 0.74
N LYS A 54 -16.59 -17.71 -0.44
CA LYS A 54 -17.66 -17.00 -1.15
C LYS A 54 -18.55 -18.01 -1.89
N GLU A 55 -19.79 -17.63 -2.20
CA GLU A 55 -20.77 -18.50 -2.85
C GLU A 55 -20.30 -19.08 -4.19
N GLU A 56 -19.41 -18.38 -4.88
CA GLU A 56 -18.76 -18.82 -6.13
C GLU A 56 -17.67 -19.88 -5.92
N GLY A 57 -17.44 -20.33 -4.68
CA GLY A 57 -16.54 -21.45 -4.33
C GLY A 57 -15.09 -21.07 -4.05
N GLY A 58 -14.70 -19.81 -4.15
CA GLY A 58 -13.35 -19.33 -3.84
C GLY A 58 -13.12 -19.16 -2.33
N ARG A 59 -11.95 -19.61 -1.83
CA ARG A 59 -11.50 -19.29 -0.47
C ARG A 59 -10.79 -17.94 -0.46
N TYR A 60 -10.99 -17.15 0.58
CA TYR A 60 -10.39 -15.83 0.77
C TYR A 60 -9.81 -15.72 2.18
N ALA A 61 -8.66 -15.09 2.29
CA ALA A 61 -8.19 -14.53 3.56
C ALA A 61 -8.85 -13.17 3.76
N ARG A 62 -9.48 -12.97 4.89
CA ARG A 62 -10.14 -11.73 5.29
C ARG A 62 -9.37 -11.06 6.41
N LEU A 63 -8.93 -9.83 6.18
CA LEU A 63 -8.43 -8.92 7.19
C LEU A 63 -9.49 -7.85 7.45
N VAL A 64 -9.85 -7.67 8.71
CA VAL A 64 -10.73 -6.58 9.18
C VAL A 64 -9.95 -5.69 10.12
N VAL A 65 -9.97 -4.38 9.87
CA VAL A 65 -9.46 -3.35 10.79
C VAL A 65 -10.63 -2.48 11.19
N ALA A 66 -11.03 -2.60 12.44
CA ALA A 66 -12.14 -1.85 13.04
C ALA A 66 -11.63 -0.88 14.10
N ASP A 67 -12.09 0.35 14.05
CA ASP A 67 -11.80 1.38 15.05
C ASP A 67 -13.07 2.00 15.64
N THR A 68 -12.96 2.56 16.82
CA THR A 68 -14.01 3.33 17.49
C THR A 68 -13.74 4.85 17.39
N GLY A 69 -13.20 5.28 16.27
CA GLY A 69 -12.80 6.66 16.01
C GLY A 69 -13.95 7.58 15.62
N SER A 70 -13.58 8.69 15.02
CA SER A 70 -14.53 9.71 14.56
C SER A 70 -15.52 9.22 13.50
N GLY A 71 -15.23 8.10 12.84
CA GLY A 71 -15.99 7.63 11.70
C GLY A 71 -15.90 8.56 10.50
N ILE A 72 -16.60 8.18 9.44
CA ILE A 72 -16.60 8.87 8.14
C ILE A 72 -18.05 9.15 7.74
N SER A 73 -18.35 10.39 7.38
CA SER A 73 -19.69 10.74 6.91
C SER A 73 -20.00 10.10 5.55
N VAL A 74 -21.27 9.86 5.28
CA VAL A 74 -21.75 9.24 4.02
C VAL A 74 -21.28 9.99 2.77
N GLN A 75 -21.08 11.30 2.87
CA GLN A 75 -20.62 12.14 1.76
C GLN A 75 -19.17 11.82 1.39
N HIS A 76 -18.33 11.50 2.37
CA HIS A 76 -16.91 11.24 2.19
C HIS A 76 -16.62 9.77 1.86
N ILE A 77 -17.42 8.81 2.33
CA ILE A 77 -17.20 7.37 2.11
C ILE A 77 -16.96 7.02 0.65
N ARG A 78 -17.64 7.69 -0.28
CA ARG A 78 -17.52 7.42 -1.72
C ARG A 78 -16.17 7.84 -2.30
N HIS A 79 -15.46 8.73 -1.62
CA HIS A 79 -14.26 9.40 -2.10
C HIS A 79 -12.99 9.02 -1.34
N ILE A 80 -13.09 8.27 -0.23
CA ILE A 80 -11.89 7.97 0.59
C ILE A 80 -10.82 7.17 -0.14
N PHE A 81 -11.18 6.48 -1.21
CA PHE A 81 -10.25 5.77 -2.07
C PHE A 81 -9.82 6.58 -3.30
N ASP A 82 -10.35 7.80 -3.46
CA ASP A 82 -9.92 8.70 -4.53
C ASP A 82 -8.54 9.25 -4.18
N ARG A 83 -7.71 9.44 -5.19
CA ARG A 83 -6.34 9.91 -5.05
C ARG A 83 -6.31 11.34 -4.55
N PHE A 84 -5.40 11.64 -3.63
CA PHE A 84 -5.24 12.97 -3.03
C PHE A 84 -6.45 13.47 -2.25
N TYR A 85 -7.45 12.61 -2.04
CA TYR A 85 -8.62 12.98 -1.29
C TYR A 85 -8.35 13.01 0.21
N GLN A 86 -8.71 14.11 0.85
CA GLN A 86 -8.58 14.32 2.29
C GLN A 86 -9.87 14.94 2.82
N ILE A 87 -10.37 14.44 3.94
CA ILE A 87 -11.54 14.99 4.62
C ILE A 87 -11.19 16.31 5.32
N ASP A 88 -9.98 16.42 5.87
CA ASP A 88 -9.47 17.61 6.53
C ASP A 88 -8.01 17.84 6.11
N VAL A 89 -7.78 18.98 5.46
CA VAL A 89 -6.45 19.38 4.94
C VAL A 89 -5.45 19.69 6.07
N ASN A 90 -5.94 19.94 7.29
CA ASN A 90 -5.09 20.23 8.45
C ASN A 90 -4.50 18.96 9.10
N HIS A 91 -5.00 17.80 8.74
CA HIS A 91 -4.44 16.53 9.22
C HIS A 91 -3.34 16.04 8.28
N ALA A 92 -2.12 15.88 8.81
CA ALA A 92 -0.98 15.40 8.05
C ALA A 92 -1.28 14.09 7.31
N GLY A 93 -1.03 14.07 6.01
CA GLY A 93 -1.19 12.91 5.13
C GLY A 93 -1.15 13.36 3.67
N SER A 94 -0.77 12.48 2.77
CA SER A 94 -0.71 12.78 1.32
C SER A 94 -2.06 12.56 0.60
N GLY A 95 -3.02 11.88 1.24
CA GLY A 95 -4.26 11.44 0.58
C GLY A 95 -4.05 10.29 -0.41
N ILE A 96 -2.87 9.64 -0.39
CA ILE A 96 -2.50 8.55 -1.31
C ILE A 96 -2.70 7.17 -0.65
N GLY A 97 -2.57 7.07 0.67
CA GLY A 97 -2.48 5.80 1.39
C GLY A 97 -3.64 4.82 1.12
N LEU A 98 -4.90 5.27 1.20
CA LEU A 98 -6.06 4.40 0.94
C LEU A 98 -6.21 4.08 -0.56
N ALA A 99 -5.90 5.01 -1.44
CA ALA A 99 -5.90 4.76 -2.89
C ALA A 99 -4.86 3.70 -3.27
N LEU A 100 -3.67 3.76 -2.66
CA LEU A 100 -2.60 2.80 -2.85
C LEU A 100 -2.97 1.42 -2.26
N ALA A 101 -3.54 1.41 -1.04
CA ALA A 101 -4.03 0.18 -0.43
C ALA A 101 -5.05 -0.53 -1.33
N LYS A 102 -6.01 0.21 -1.90
CA LYS A 102 -6.99 -0.32 -2.84
C LYS A 102 -6.31 -0.90 -4.10
N ALA A 103 -5.39 -0.16 -4.71
CA ALA A 103 -4.68 -0.62 -5.89
C ALA A 103 -3.89 -1.91 -5.63
N PHE A 104 -3.23 -2.04 -4.48
CA PHE A 104 -2.51 -3.25 -4.12
C PHE A 104 -3.43 -4.44 -3.85
N VAL A 105 -4.57 -4.22 -3.18
CA VAL A 105 -5.58 -5.26 -2.98
C VAL A 105 -6.14 -5.76 -4.32
N GLU A 106 -6.50 -4.84 -5.22
CA GLU A 106 -6.99 -5.15 -6.55
C GLU A 106 -5.94 -5.88 -7.42
N LEU A 107 -4.66 -5.52 -7.29
CA LEU A 107 -3.54 -6.20 -7.96
C LEU A 107 -3.46 -7.69 -7.56
N HIS A 108 -3.84 -8.02 -6.32
CA HIS A 108 -3.91 -9.39 -5.82
C HIS A 108 -5.25 -10.08 -6.12
N GLY A 109 -6.09 -9.48 -6.97
CA GLY A 109 -7.43 -10.01 -7.27
C GLY A 109 -8.41 -9.92 -6.09
N GLY A 110 -8.06 -9.11 -5.08
CA GLY A 110 -8.84 -8.92 -3.88
C GLY A 110 -9.83 -7.77 -3.97
N GLU A 111 -10.51 -7.54 -2.85
CA GLU A 111 -11.48 -6.46 -2.68
C GLU A 111 -11.25 -5.76 -1.35
N ILE A 112 -11.35 -4.44 -1.32
CA ILE A 112 -11.35 -3.64 -0.11
C ILE A 112 -12.67 -2.88 0.00
N THR A 113 -13.32 -2.98 1.15
CA THR A 113 -14.56 -2.28 1.46
C THR A 113 -14.46 -1.50 2.76
N VAL A 114 -15.37 -0.55 2.95
CA VAL A 114 -15.46 0.28 4.13
C VAL A 114 -16.90 0.40 4.60
N ASP A 115 -17.10 0.19 5.90
CA ASP A 115 -18.33 0.51 6.60
C ASP A 115 -18.02 1.50 7.71
N SER A 116 -18.68 2.65 7.73
CA SER A 116 -18.42 3.67 8.73
C SER A 116 -19.68 4.46 9.07
N VAL A 117 -19.76 4.86 10.32
CA VAL A 117 -20.79 5.77 10.84
C VAL A 117 -20.11 6.89 11.59
N GLU A 118 -20.36 8.12 11.18
CA GLU A 118 -19.82 9.31 11.84
C GLU A 118 -20.11 9.28 13.35
N GLY A 119 -19.08 9.50 14.15
CA GLY A 119 -19.10 9.43 15.61
C GLY A 119 -19.10 8.02 16.22
N LYS A 120 -19.04 6.94 15.41
CA LYS A 120 -19.05 5.55 15.93
C LYS A 120 -17.82 4.74 15.55
N GLY A 121 -17.06 5.18 14.52
CA GLY A 121 -15.87 4.50 14.05
C GLY A 121 -15.97 3.98 12.62
N THR A 122 -14.94 3.28 12.20
CA THR A 122 -14.77 2.77 10.84
C THR A 122 -14.35 1.30 10.85
N VAL A 123 -14.83 0.54 9.87
CA VAL A 123 -14.46 -0.84 9.63
C VAL A 123 -13.97 -0.95 8.19
N PHE A 124 -12.69 -1.24 8.00
CA PHE A 124 -12.15 -1.64 6.71
C PHE A 124 -12.10 -3.15 6.63
N THR A 125 -12.54 -3.72 5.50
CA THR A 125 -12.47 -5.14 5.22
C THR A 125 -11.70 -5.37 3.94
N VAL A 126 -10.70 -6.24 3.99
CA VAL A 126 -9.86 -6.65 2.85
C VAL A 126 -10.02 -8.14 2.65
N ASP A 127 -10.46 -8.56 1.48
CA ASP A 127 -10.58 -9.96 1.05
C ASP A 127 -9.55 -10.24 -0.03
N ILE A 128 -8.63 -11.18 0.21
CA ILE A 128 -7.64 -11.62 -0.78
C ILE A 128 -7.91 -13.07 -1.14
N PRO A 129 -8.04 -13.43 -2.44
CA PRO A 129 -8.25 -14.81 -2.84
C PRO A 129 -7.06 -15.68 -2.42
N MET A 130 -7.37 -16.80 -1.77
CA MET A 130 -6.39 -17.82 -1.41
C MET A 130 -6.24 -18.77 -2.58
N THR A 131 -5.19 -18.58 -3.38
CA THR A 131 -4.83 -19.57 -4.38
C THR A 131 -4.18 -20.74 -3.63
N VAL A 132 -4.75 -21.92 -3.73
CA VAL A 132 -4.09 -23.12 -3.23
C VAL A 132 -2.83 -23.31 -4.07
N VAL A 133 -1.70 -22.93 -3.52
CA VAL A 133 -0.42 -23.33 -4.08
C VAL A 133 -0.30 -24.80 -3.72
N GLU A 134 -0.42 -25.70 -4.69
CA GLU A 134 0.02 -27.07 -4.49
C GLU A 134 1.45 -26.99 -3.98
N GLU A 135 1.73 -27.64 -2.85
CA GLU A 135 3.06 -27.58 -2.21
C GLU A 135 4.12 -27.75 -3.30
N PRO A 136 5.05 -26.80 -3.46
CA PRO A 136 6.19 -27.05 -4.34
C PRO A 136 6.89 -28.27 -3.78
N SER A 137 6.99 -29.32 -4.57
CA SER A 137 7.74 -30.52 -4.26
C SER A 137 9.07 -30.10 -3.62
N ALA A 138 9.42 -30.73 -2.51
CA ALA A 138 10.47 -30.35 -1.56
C ALA A 138 11.89 -30.07 -2.14
N ASP A 139 12.05 -30.14 -3.45
CA ASP A 139 13.32 -29.93 -4.16
C ASP A 139 13.58 -28.46 -4.58
N LEU A 140 12.68 -27.51 -4.28
CA LEU A 140 12.84 -26.09 -4.68
C LEU A 140 12.91 -25.10 -3.52
N VAL A 141 13.05 -25.55 -2.28
CA VAL A 141 13.39 -24.65 -1.16
C VAL A 141 14.91 -24.45 -1.14
N GLN A 142 15.42 -23.76 -2.15
CA GLN A 142 16.64 -23.01 -1.98
C GLN A 142 16.21 -21.64 -1.41
N GLU A 143 16.34 -21.52 -0.08
CA GLU A 143 16.37 -20.17 0.53
C GLU A 143 17.43 -19.37 -0.24
N PRO A 144 17.08 -18.23 -0.84
CA PRO A 144 18.09 -17.33 -1.35
C PRO A 144 18.88 -16.82 -0.12
N ARG A 145 20.02 -17.45 0.17
CA ARG A 145 21.01 -16.84 1.03
C ARG A 145 21.55 -15.63 0.29
N ILE A 146 20.87 -14.50 0.46
CA ILE A 146 21.38 -13.20 0.07
C ILE A 146 22.55 -12.92 1.00
N THR A 147 23.74 -13.31 0.58
CA THR A 147 24.97 -12.83 1.16
C THR A 147 25.11 -11.37 0.73
N GLN A 148 25.18 -10.47 1.70
CA GLN A 148 25.29 -9.00 1.50
C GLN A 148 26.42 -8.57 0.54
N GLN A 149 27.27 -9.48 0.09
CA GLN A 149 28.35 -9.19 -0.86
C GLN A 149 27.96 -9.28 -2.35
N THR A 150 26.87 -10.00 -2.70
CA THR A 150 26.45 -10.14 -4.11
C THR A 150 25.59 -8.97 -4.59
N VAL A 151 25.03 -8.19 -3.66
CA VAL A 151 24.14 -7.05 -3.99
C VAL A 151 24.92 -5.81 -4.40
N VAL A 152 26.20 -5.71 -4.04
CA VAL A 152 27.00 -4.49 -4.30
C VAL A 152 27.61 -4.49 -5.72
N GLU A 153 27.85 -5.65 -6.33
CA GLU A 153 28.44 -5.74 -7.66
C GLU A 153 27.43 -5.72 -8.82
N GLU A 154 26.14 -6.09 -8.57
CA GLU A 154 25.11 -6.03 -9.61
C GLU A 154 24.39 -4.67 -9.70
N LEU A 155 24.63 -3.73 -8.79
CA LEU A 155 24.03 -2.40 -8.80
C LEU A 155 24.85 -1.35 -9.57
N GLU A 156 26.03 -1.67 -10.07
CA GLU A 156 26.84 -0.73 -10.86
C GLU A 156 26.56 -0.78 -12.38
N ASP A 157 25.86 -1.82 -12.91
CA ASP A 157 25.66 -2.02 -14.35
C ASP A 157 24.21 -1.95 -14.85
N MET A 158 23.23 -1.66 -13.97
CA MET A 158 21.93 -1.25 -14.48
C MET A 158 21.89 0.27 -14.67
N GLU A 159 22.50 0.73 -15.73
CA GLU A 159 22.12 2.00 -16.35
C GLU A 159 20.63 1.90 -16.72
N THR A 160 19.78 2.29 -15.77
CA THR A 160 18.38 2.57 -16.07
C THR A 160 18.38 3.56 -17.23
N GLU A 161 17.73 3.23 -18.33
CA GLU A 161 17.58 4.11 -19.47
C GLU A 161 17.30 5.52 -18.98
N GLU A 162 18.28 6.42 -19.20
CA GLU A 162 18.14 7.82 -18.83
C GLU A 162 16.97 8.38 -19.62
N GLN A 163 15.82 8.54 -18.98
CA GLN A 163 14.69 9.21 -19.59
C GLN A 163 15.09 10.68 -19.78
N ILE A 164 15.45 11.03 -21.01
CA ILE A 164 15.67 12.41 -21.39
C ILE A 164 14.30 13.10 -21.34
N PRO A 165 14.15 14.22 -20.59
CA PRO A 165 12.88 14.94 -20.54
C PRO A 165 12.41 15.31 -21.97
N ASP A 166 11.13 15.07 -22.23
CA ASP A 166 10.49 15.53 -23.46
C ASP A 166 10.35 17.06 -23.37
N GLU A 167 10.97 17.79 -24.30
CA GLU A 167 10.96 19.26 -24.32
C GLU A 167 9.54 19.87 -24.41
N ASN A 168 8.52 19.07 -24.71
CA ASN A 168 7.14 19.52 -24.83
C ASN A 168 6.29 19.25 -23.58
N LYS A 169 6.84 18.58 -22.55
CA LYS A 169 6.14 18.25 -21.30
C LYS A 169 6.85 18.85 -20.11
N GLU A 170 6.09 19.37 -19.17
CA GLU A 170 6.64 19.76 -17.85
C GLU A 170 7.26 18.55 -17.16
N CYS A 171 8.38 18.78 -16.47
CA CYS A 171 9.19 17.75 -15.85
C CYS A 171 8.93 17.74 -14.32
N ILE A 172 8.57 16.58 -13.80
CA ILE A 172 8.34 16.37 -12.37
C ILE A 172 9.37 15.38 -11.82
N LEU A 173 10.01 15.75 -10.72
CA LEU A 173 10.90 14.86 -9.99
C LEU A 173 10.20 14.28 -8.76
N ILE A 174 10.12 12.94 -8.69
CA ILE A 174 9.58 12.22 -7.55
C ILE A 174 10.73 11.70 -6.70
N ILE A 175 10.73 12.03 -5.40
CA ILE A 175 11.74 11.55 -4.45
C ILE A 175 11.02 10.78 -3.34
N ASP A 176 11.23 9.47 -3.31
CA ASP A 176 10.68 8.58 -2.28
C ASP A 176 11.60 7.35 -2.18
N ASP A 177 11.80 6.81 -0.98
CA ASP A 177 12.65 5.62 -0.78
C ASP A 177 11.98 4.34 -1.30
N ASN A 178 10.69 4.40 -1.49
CA ASN A 178 9.82 3.33 -1.90
C ASN A 178 9.61 3.26 -3.41
N ALA A 179 10.15 2.24 -4.07
CA ALA A 179 10.00 2.02 -5.49
C ALA A 179 8.54 1.94 -5.94
N ASP A 180 7.69 1.20 -5.21
CA ASP A 180 6.29 1.03 -5.58
C ASP A 180 5.48 2.34 -5.50
N VAL A 181 5.82 3.23 -4.55
CA VAL A 181 5.22 4.56 -4.46
C VAL A 181 5.66 5.39 -5.66
N ARG A 182 6.95 5.36 -6.00
CA ARG A 182 7.45 6.07 -7.19
C ARG A 182 6.77 5.58 -8.46
N ASP A 183 6.73 4.25 -8.69
CA ASP A 183 6.08 3.64 -9.85
C ASP A 183 4.59 3.98 -9.93
N TYR A 184 3.92 3.95 -8.78
CA TYR A 184 2.50 4.32 -8.70
C TYR A 184 2.29 5.78 -9.09
N VAL A 185 3.01 6.73 -8.48
CA VAL A 185 2.87 8.16 -8.79
C VAL A 185 3.27 8.43 -10.24
N LYS A 186 4.34 7.80 -10.74
CA LYS A 186 4.74 7.88 -12.15
C LYS A 186 3.64 7.40 -13.09
N SER A 187 2.97 6.28 -12.76
CA SER A 187 1.87 5.75 -13.58
C SER A 187 0.71 6.75 -13.74
N LEU A 188 0.54 7.66 -12.77
CA LEU A 188 -0.50 8.68 -12.77
C LEU A 188 -0.15 9.89 -13.63
N LEU A 189 1.13 10.23 -13.65
CA LEU A 189 1.62 11.50 -14.21
C LEU A 189 2.19 11.34 -15.63
N LYS A 190 2.62 10.15 -16.01
CA LYS A 190 3.35 9.87 -17.27
C LYS A 190 2.62 10.26 -18.55
N GLU A 191 1.30 10.39 -18.52
CA GLU A 191 0.55 10.80 -19.72
C GLU A 191 0.69 12.30 -19.99
N GLU A 192 0.72 13.12 -18.93
CA GLU A 192 0.75 14.58 -19.04
C GLU A 192 2.14 15.17 -18.82
N TYR A 193 2.98 14.51 -18.00
CA TYR A 193 4.28 15.01 -17.54
C TYR A 193 5.43 14.07 -17.91
N THR A 194 6.63 14.63 -18.00
CA THR A 194 7.86 13.84 -17.93
C THR A 194 8.19 13.58 -16.47
N VAL A 195 8.30 12.32 -16.05
CA VAL A 195 8.53 11.98 -14.66
C VAL A 195 9.93 11.42 -14.48
N ILE A 196 10.71 12.06 -13.61
CA ILE A 196 12.03 11.61 -13.15
C ILE A 196 11.89 11.09 -11.72
N GLU A 197 12.59 10.02 -11.38
CA GLU A 197 12.50 9.37 -10.08
C GLU A 197 13.83 9.39 -9.36
N ALA A 198 13.80 9.49 -8.03
CA ALA A 198 14.98 9.34 -7.19
C ALA A 198 14.62 8.56 -5.93
N PRO A 199 15.47 7.60 -5.50
CA PRO A 199 15.19 6.74 -4.34
C PRO A 199 15.45 7.43 -3.00
N ASP A 200 16.15 8.56 -3.00
CA ASP A 200 16.50 9.30 -1.79
C ASP A 200 16.75 10.78 -2.09
N GLY A 201 16.85 11.59 -1.04
CA GLY A 201 17.09 13.03 -1.17
C GLY A 201 18.43 13.38 -1.81
N ARG A 202 19.47 12.52 -1.69
CA ARG A 202 20.78 12.76 -2.29
C ARG A 202 20.75 12.55 -3.81
N ALA A 203 20.11 11.45 -4.25
CA ALA A 203 19.87 11.19 -5.66
C ALA A 203 18.91 12.23 -6.25
N GLY A 204 17.88 12.61 -5.47
CA GLY A 204 16.94 13.67 -5.82
C GLY A 204 17.61 15.01 -6.08
N LEU A 205 18.47 15.46 -5.17
CA LEU A 205 19.22 16.70 -5.35
C LEU A 205 20.11 16.67 -6.61
N LYS A 206 20.81 15.54 -6.85
CA LYS A 206 21.64 15.37 -8.06
C LYS A 206 20.81 15.47 -9.34
N LYS A 207 19.63 14.84 -9.36
CA LYS A 207 18.71 14.87 -10.49
C LYS A 207 18.04 16.22 -10.66
N ALA A 208 17.66 16.90 -9.58
CA ALA A 208 17.14 18.25 -9.60
C ALA A 208 18.12 19.24 -10.23
N MET A 209 19.41 19.15 -9.87
CA MET A 209 20.47 20.00 -10.48
C MET A 209 20.74 19.66 -11.95
N LYS A 210 20.58 18.40 -12.36
CA LYS A 210 20.84 17.95 -13.73
C LYS A 210 19.70 18.31 -14.69
N TYR A 211 18.45 18.10 -14.27
CA TYR A 211 17.28 18.16 -15.14
C TYR A 211 16.41 19.40 -14.92
N VAL A 212 16.65 20.17 -13.84
CA VAL A 212 15.89 21.38 -13.48
C VAL A 212 14.37 21.17 -13.61
N PRO A 213 13.77 20.24 -12.82
CA PRO A 213 12.36 19.91 -12.96
C PRO A 213 11.46 21.10 -12.59
N ASP A 214 10.28 21.17 -13.19
CA ASP A 214 9.28 22.20 -12.93
C ASP A 214 8.60 22.01 -11.57
N ALA A 215 8.58 20.75 -11.05
CA ALA A 215 8.09 20.43 -9.70
C ALA A 215 8.87 19.26 -9.08
N ILE A 216 8.90 19.23 -7.71
CA ILE A 216 9.52 18.18 -6.90
C ILE A 216 8.52 17.73 -5.83
#